data_ebd3c20821c8e0a998e7bd873b666fc6
#
_entry.id   ebd3c20821c8e0a998e7bd873b666fc6
#
_cell.length_a   1.000
_cell.length_b   1.000
_cell.length_c   1.000
_cell.angle_alpha   90.00
_cell.angle_beta   90.00
_cell.angle_gamma   90.00
#
_symmetry.space_group_name_H-M   'P 1'
#
loop_
_entity.id
_entity.type
_entity.pdbx_description
1 polymer ?
#
loop_
_entity_poly.entity_id
_entity_poly.type
_entity_poly.pdbx_seq_one_letter_code
_entity_poly.pdbx_strand_id
1 'polypeptide(L)'
;MAAEENTNWSQSVTGIVIKEGKVLLARHTYGPGKGKLIVPGGYVKWQESPQEALKREYLEETGVEVEPVDVIGIRFNQKDWYVAFRAEYKGGRAVSDGDENSEVLWVDVKEALVREDVPDLTKKLIQSALSGKQMSHIDYKGTTRYGEYSFYGFV
;
A
#
# COMPACT_ATOMS: atom_id res chain seq x y z
N MET A 1 -26.65 -9.66 -20.07
CA MET A 1 -26.09 -9.93 -20.12
C MET A 1 -25.02 -9.89 -19.37
N ALA A 2 -24.43 -10.32 -19.52
CA ALA A 2 -23.26 -10.56 -18.73
C ALA A 2 -22.43 -9.34 -18.45
N ALA A 3 -22.61 -8.30 -19.22
CA ALA A 3 -21.76 -7.13 -19.11
C ALA A 3 -21.82 -6.45 -17.75
N GLU A 4 -22.93 -6.54 -17.10
CA GLU A 4 -23.06 -5.87 -15.82
C GLU A 4 -22.62 -6.74 -14.66
N GLU A 5 -22.24 -7.95 -14.94
CA GLU A 5 -21.85 -8.86 -13.89
C GLU A 5 -20.41 -8.62 -13.48
N ASN A 6 -20.17 -8.36 -12.26
CA ASN A 6 -18.85 -8.30 -11.64
C ASN A 6 -17.83 -7.35 -12.25
N THR A 7 -18.24 -6.48 -13.11
CA THR A 7 -17.26 -5.65 -13.81
C THR A 7 -16.79 -4.46 -13.02
N ASN A 8 -17.29 -4.28 -11.82
CA ASN A 8 -17.01 -3.09 -11.04
C ASN A 8 -16.00 -3.29 -9.92
N TRP A 9 -15.36 -4.41 -9.91
CA TRP A 9 -14.34 -4.67 -8.90
C TRP A 9 -13.08 -3.90 -9.26
N SER A 10 -12.71 -3.00 -8.38
CA SER A 10 -11.47 -2.25 -8.51
C SER A 10 -10.39 -2.90 -7.68
N GLN A 11 -9.17 -2.85 -8.21
CA GLN A 11 -8.00 -3.37 -7.52
C GLN A 11 -7.14 -2.20 -7.12
N SER A 12 -6.75 -2.19 -5.86
CA SER A 12 -5.87 -1.16 -5.36
C SER A 12 -4.73 -1.77 -4.56
N VAL A 13 -3.79 -0.95 -4.17
CA VAL A 13 -2.59 -1.38 -3.50
C VAL A 13 -2.25 -0.36 -2.43
N THR A 14 -1.67 -0.85 -1.35
CA THR A 14 -1.10 0.01 -0.32
C THR A 14 0.17 -0.65 0.21
N GLY A 15 0.87 0.04 1.07
CA GLY A 15 2.09 -0.51 1.65
C GLY A 15 2.44 0.13 2.96
N ILE A 16 3.27 -0.58 3.71
CA ILE A 16 3.88 -0.09 4.94
C ILE A 16 5.37 0.02 4.70
N VAL A 17 5.91 1.22 4.90
CA VAL A 17 7.34 1.50 4.81
C VAL A 17 7.81 1.95 6.18
N ILE A 18 8.71 1.18 6.77
CA ILE A 18 9.28 1.50 8.07
C ILE A 18 10.78 1.73 7.89
N LYS A 19 11.24 2.88 8.36
CA LYS A 19 12.64 3.28 8.29
C LYS A 19 13.04 3.81 9.65
N GLU A 20 14.06 3.21 10.25
CA GLU A 20 14.59 3.64 11.54
C GLU A 20 13.49 3.77 12.61
N GLY A 21 12.59 2.79 12.66
CA GLY A 21 11.51 2.75 13.65
C GLY A 21 10.35 3.68 13.36
N LYS A 22 10.30 4.31 12.19
CA LYS A 22 9.25 5.23 11.81
C LYS A 22 8.52 4.74 10.56
N VAL A 23 7.21 4.94 10.54
CA VAL A 23 6.35 4.57 9.42
C VAL A 23 5.95 5.84 8.65
N LEU A 24 5.90 5.71 7.33
CA LEU A 24 5.51 6.83 6.47
C LEU A 24 3.99 6.88 6.33
N LEU A 25 3.40 8.00 6.71
CA LEU A 25 1.96 8.22 6.66
C LEU A 25 1.66 9.55 5.99
N ALA A 26 0.49 9.64 5.37
CA ALA A 26 0.04 10.85 4.69
C ALA A 26 -1.32 11.29 5.26
N ARG A 27 -1.49 12.59 5.49
CA ARG A 27 -2.76 13.13 5.99
C ARG A 27 -3.68 13.41 4.81
N HIS A 28 -4.74 12.66 4.72
CA HIS A 28 -5.69 12.76 3.61
C HIS A 28 -6.48 14.07 3.66
N THR A 29 -6.80 14.58 2.48
CA THR A 29 -7.58 15.82 2.33
C THR A 29 -9.02 15.57 1.95
N TYR A 30 -9.40 14.32 1.65
CA TYR A 30 -10.72 13.98 1.11
C TYR A 30 -11.17 12.60 1.57
N GLY A 31 -12.44 12.29 1.30
CA GLY A 31 -13.01 10.98 1.55
C GLY A 31 -13.23 10.68 3.03
N PRO A 32 -13.54 9.42 3.34
CA PRO A 32 -13.79 9.01 4.73
C PRO A 32 -12.58 9.18 5.64
N GLY A 33 -11.37 9.20 5.05
CA GLY A 33 -10.15 9.39 5.80
C GLY A 33 -9.68 10.82 5.93
N LYS A 34 -10.51 11.80 5.55
CA LYS A 34 -10.12 13.20 5.61
C LYS A 34 -9.63 13.60 7.01
N GLY A 35 -8.46 14.19 7.07
CA GLY A 35 -7.84 14.61 8.32
C GLY A 35 -7.10 13.50 9.05
N LYS A 36 -7.12 12.28 8.52
CA LYS A 36 -6.46 11.12 9.13
C LYS A 36 -5.11 10.86 8.49
N LEU A 37 -4.20 10.33 9.29
CA LEU A 37 -2.91 9.86 8.81
C LEU A 37 -3.06 8.42 8.35
N ILE A 38 -2.93 8.20 7.06
CA ILE A 38 -3.20 6.91 6.43
C ILE A 38 -2.00 6.50 5.59
N VAL A 39 -1.89 5.21 5.29
CA VAL A 39 -0.85 4.69 4.41
C VAL A 39 -1.08 5.16 2.98
N PRO A 40 -0.04 5.51 2.24
CA PRO A 40 -0.16 5.83 0.81
C PRO A 40 -0.61 4.61 0.01
N GLY A 41 -1.28 4.87 -1.10
CA GLY A 41 -1.75 3.81 -1.98
C GLY A 41 -2.75 4.35 -2.98
N GLY A 42 -3.26 3.48 -3.82
CA GLY A 42 -4.24 3.85 -4.81
C GLY A 42 -4.58 2.72 -5.76
N TYR A 43 -5.31 3.04 -6.81
CA TYR A 43 -5.77 2.05 -7.77
C TYR A 43 -4.66 1.59 -8.71
N VAL A 44 -4.67 0.30 -9.02
CA VAL A 44 -3.79 -0.27 -10.03
C VAL A 44 -4.35 0.14 -11.40
N LYS A 45 -3.50 0.73 -12.21
CA LYS A 45 -3.89 1.18 -13.54
C LYS A 45 -3.79 0.05 -14.56
N TRP A 46 -4.42 0.26 -15.70
CA TRP A 46 -4.36 -0.68 -16.83
C TRP A 46 -2.91 -1.01 -17.16
N GLN A 47 -2.63 -2.28 -17.30
CA GLN A 47 -1.31 -2.83 -17.64
C GLN A 47 -0.20 -2.60 -16.60
N GLU A 48 -0.58 -2.21 -15.41
CA GLU A 48 0.34 -2.00 -14.31
C GLU A 48 0.23 -3.18 -13.34
N SER A 49 1.35 -3.68 -12.83
CA SER A 49 1.31 -4.67 -11.76
C SER A 49 1.02 -3.97 -10.42
N PRO A 50 0.55 -4.69 -9.42
CA PRO A 50 0.38 -4.09 -8.09
C PRO A 50 1.68 -3.51 -7.53
N GLN A 51 2.82 -4.15 -7.81
CA GLN A 51 4.12 -3.65 -7.34
C GLN A 51 4.46 -2.31 -8.00
N GLU A 52 4.24 -2.22 -9.32
CA GLU A 52 4.46 -0.98 -10.05
C GLU A 52 3.53 0.12 -9.57
N ALA A 53 2.28 -0.23 -9.30
CA ALA A 53 1.30 0.72 -8.79
C ALA A 53 1.73 1.28 -7.44
N LEU A 54 2.24 0.45 -6.55
CA LEU A 54 2.69 0.91 -5.24
C LEU A 54 3.85 1.88 -5.37
N LYS A 55 4.83 1.56 -6.20
CA LYS A 55 5.97 2.45 -6.43
C LYS A 55 5.52 3.81 -6.97
N ARG A 56 4.62 3.79 -7.94
CA ARG A 56 4.08 5.01 -8.54
C ARG A 56 3.31 5.84 -7.53
N GLU A 57 2.40 5.21 -6.78
CA GLU A 57 1.57 5.92 -5.81
C GLU A 57 2.42 6.55 -4.70
N TYR A 58 3.43 5.83 -4.20
CA TYR A 58 4.31 6.39 -3.18
C TYR A 58 5.08 7.60 -3.71
N LEU A 59 5.62 7.50 -4.92
CA LEU A 59 6.36 8.60 -5.51
C LEU A 59 5.47 9.82 -5.74
N GLU A 60 4.28 9.59 -6.30
CA GLU A 60 3.34 10.69 -6.58
C GLU A 60 2.84 11.35 -5.30
N GLU A 61 2.47 10.56 -4.29
CA GLU A 61 1.85 11.09 -3.09
C GLU A 61 2.84 11.60 -2.06
N THR A 62 4.02 11.02 -2.00
CA THR A 62 4.96 11.29 -0.90
C THR A 62 6.35 11.74 -1.32
N GLY A 63 6.70 11.60 -2.59
CA GLY A 63 8.07 11.89 -3.05
C GLY A 63 9.07 10.81 -2.67
N VAL A 64 8.65 9.70 -2.09
CA VAL A 64 9.54 8.65 -1.61
C VAL A 64 9.52 7.46 -2.55
N GLU A 65 10.71 6.97 -2.87
CA GLU A 65 10.90 5.75 -3.67
C GLU A 65 10.91 4.55 -2.75
N VAL A 66 10.13 3.53 -3.10
CA VAL A 66 10.02 2.31 -2.31
C VAL A 66 10.13 1.08 -3.19
N GLU A 67 10.48 -0.05 -2.57
CA GLU A 67 10.51 -1.35 -3.23
C GLU A 67 9.61 -2.31 -2.46
N PRO A 68 8.51 -2.80 -3.05
CA PRO A 68 7.66 -3.82 -2.41
C PRO A 68 8.44 -5.12 -2.19
N VAL A 69 8.28 -5.73 -1.03
CA VAL A 69 9.03 -6.94 -0.68
C VAL A 69 8.10 -8.12 -0.42
N ASP A 70 7.19 -7.96 0.53
CA ASP A 70 6.30 -9.04 0.96
C ASP A 70 4.86 -8.57 0.99
N VAL A 71 3.93 -9.51 0.84
CA VAL A 71 2.51 -9.24 1.06
C VAL A 71 2.20 -9.48 2.53
N ILE A 72 1.65 -8.47 3.18
CA ILE A 72 1.35 -8.50 4.61
C ILE A 72 -0.15 -8.50 4.91
N GLY A 73 -0.98 -8.35 3.89
CA GLY A 73 -2.42 -8.39 4.10
C GLY A 73 -3.20 -8.13 2.83
N ILE A 74 -4.47 -8.46 2.90
CA ILE A 74 -5.42 -8.18 1.82
C ILE A 74 -6.69 -7.67 2.49
N ARG A 75 -7.20 -6.53 2.03
CA ARG A 75 -8.49 -6.03 2.50
C ARG A 75 -9.53 -6.29 1.43
N PHE A 76 -10.60 -6.93 1.83
CA PHE A 76 -11.74 -7.15 0.95
C PHE A 76 -12.86 -6.18 1.30
N ASN A 77 -13.39 -5.51 0.29
CA ASN A 77 -14.56 -4.69 0.40
C ASN A 77 -15.54 -5.14 -0.67
N GLN A 78 -16.74 -4.62 -0.66
CA GLN A 78 -17.77 -5.09 -1.59
C GLN A 78 -17.44 -4.79 -3.06
N LYS A 79 -16.88 -3.63 -3.33
CA LYS A 79 -16.60 -3.19 -4.70
C LYS A 79 -15.12 -3.04 -5.02
N ASP A 80 -14.26 -3.20 -4.03
CA ASP A 80 -12.83 -3.12 -4.26
C ASP A 80 -12.10 -3.93 -3.21
N TRP A 81 -10.91 -4.32 -3.53
CA TRP A 81 -10.03 -4.92 -2.56
C TRP A 81 -8.61 -4.51 -2.88
N TYR A 82 -7.78 -4.52 -1.88
CA TYR A 82 -6.39 -4.17 -2.11
C TYR A 82 -5.45 -5.18 -1.48
N VAL A 83 -4.27 -5.26 -2.07
CA VAL A 83 -3.14 -5.97 -1.50
C VAL A 83 -2.27 -4.96 -0.76
N ALA A 84 -1.80 -5.36 0.40
CA ALA A 84 -0.90 -4.54 1.21
C ALA A 84 0.48 -5.18 1.23
N PHE A 85 1.50 -4.40 0.91
CA PHE A 85 2.89 -4.83 0.92
C PHE A 85 3.64 -4.24 2.10
N ARG A 86 4.62 -4.99 2.60
CA ARG A 86 5.73 -4.39 3.31
C ARG A 86 6.72 -3.94 2.22
N ALA A 87 7.14 -2.71 2.27
CA ALA A 87 8.04 -2.15 1.27
C ALA A 87 9.25 -1.50 1.95
N GLU A 88 10.36 -1.45 1.23
CA GLU A 88 11.59 -0.87 1.73
C GLU A 88 11.79 0.53 1.16
N TYR A 89 12.29 1.43 1.98
CA TYR A 89 12.69 2.76 1.55
C TYR A 89 13.92 2.67 0.65
N LYS A 90 13.86 3.32 -0.52
CA LYS A 90 14.99 3.34 -1.46
C LYS A 90 15.55 4.72 -1.71
N GLY A 91 14.82 5.76 -1.42
CA GLY A 91 15.30 7.12 -1.63
C GLY A 91 14.18 8.14 -1.60
N GLY A 92 14.57 9.38 -1.82
CA GLY A 92 13.60 10.48 -1.87
C GLY A 92 13.33 11.10 -0.51
N ARG A 93 12.67 12.23 -0.53
CA ARG A 93 12.31 13.00 0.65
C ARG A 93 10.81 13.05 0.79
N ALA A 94 10.33 12.86 2.01
CA ALA A 94 8.89 12.93 2.29
C ALA A 94 8.38 14.35 2.06
N VAL A 95 7.53 14.52 1.04
CA VAL A 95 6.97 15.82 0.66
C VAL A 95 5.52 15.60 0.26
N SER A 96 4.62 16.43 0.79
CA SER A 96 3.21 16.39 0.40
C SER A 96 3.03 16.72 -1.08
N ASP A 97 2.06 16.06 -1.72
CA ASP A 97 1.67 16.40 -3.10
C ASP A 97 0.83 17.68 -3.15
N GLY A 98 0.37 18.18 -2.00
CA GLY A 98 -0.43 19.40 -1.92
C GLY A 98 -1.83 19.26 -2.48
N ASP A 99 -2.28 18.04 -2.74
CA ASP A 99 -3.57 17.74 -3.36
C ASP A 99 -4.30 16.66 -2.58
N GLU A 100 -3.95 15.41 -2.78
CA GLU A 100 -4.59 14.30 -2.10
C GLU A 100 -4.20 14.20 -0.63
N ASN A 101 -3.05 14.75 -0.26
CA ASN A 101 -2.66 14.87 1.13
C ASN A 101 -2.15 16.28 1.42
N SER A 102 -2.20 16.66 2.71
CA SER A 102 -1.74 17.97 3.17
C SER A 102 -0.37 17.88 3.87
N GLU A 103 0.03 16.71 4.29
CA GLU A 103 1.36 16.51 4.88
C GLU A 103 1.72 15.03 4.82
N VAL A 104 3.02 14.77 4.75
CA VAL A 104 3.59 13.44 4.75
C VAL A 104 4.59 13.38 5.89
N LEU A 105 4.43 12.41 6.78
CA LEU A 105 5.20 12.33 8.01
C LEU A 105 5.82 10.96 8.20
N TRP A 106 7.04 10.95 8.71
CA TRP A 106 7.62 9.76 9.32
C TRP A 106 7.21 9.78 10.80
N VAL A 107 6.35 8.85 11.19
CA VAL A 107 5.81 8.78 12.55
C VAL A 107 6.41 7.60 13.26
N ASP A 108 6.88 7.81 14.48
CA ASP A 108 7.38 6.69 15.30
C ASP A 108 6.30 5.61 15.38
N VAL A 109 6.71 4.36 15.17
CA VAL A 109 5.76 3.24 15.09
C VAL A 109 4.91 3.13 16.35
N LYS A 110 5.52 3.27 17.53
CA LYS A 110 4.78 3.15 18.79
C LYS A 110 3.78 4.29 18.93
N GLU A 111 4.16 5.48 18.49
CA GLU A 111 3.27 6.63 18.48
C GLU A 111 2.11 6.42 17.52
N ALA A 112 2.39 5.95 16.31
CA ALA A 112 1.36 5.71 15.31
C ALA A 112 0.29 4.74 15.82
N LEU A 113 0.68 3.74 16.58
CA LEU A 113 -0.24 2.71 17.07
C LEU A 113 -1.20 3.21 18.16
N VAL A 114 -0.94 4.39 18.74
CA VAL A 114 -1.82 4.95 19.78
C VAL A 114 -2.44 6.28 19.40
N ARG A 115 -2.13 6.83 18.23
CA ARG A 115 -2.68 8.11 17.79
C ARG A 115 -4.16 7.98 17.42
N GLU A 116 -4.95 8.96 17.82
CA GLU A 116 -6.37 8.98 17.49
C GLU A 116 -6.63 9.29 16.00
N ASP A 117 -5.71 10.02 15.36
CA ASP A 117 -5.84 10.38 13.95
C ASP A 117 -5.27 9.32 13.00
N VAL A 118 -4.83 8.18 13.51
CA VAL A 118 -4.43 7.02 12.70
C VAL A 118 -5.57 6.00 12.76
N PRO A 119 -6.20 5.66 11.63
CA PRO A 119 -7.33 4.71 11.64
C PRO A 119 -6.92 3.31 12.08
N ASP A 120 -7.90 2.55 12.58
CA ASP A 120 -7.67 1.19 13.05
C ASP A 120 -7.08 0.29 11.99
N LEU A 121 -7.56 0.40 10.76
CA LEU A 121 -7.01 -0.41 9.66
C LEU A 121 -5.53 -0.11 9.43
N THR A 122 -5.15 1.15 9.46
CA THR A 122 -3.74 1.55 9.33
C THR A 122 -2.92 0.94 10.47
N LYS A 123 -3.45 0.97 11.69
CA LYS A 123 -2.77 0.34 12.83
C LYS A 123 -2.61 -1.16 12.63
N LYS A 124 -3.64 -1.84 12.10
CA LYS A 124 -3.57 -3.28 11.80
C LYS A 124 -2.52 -3.58 10.73
N LEU A 125 -2.41 -2.74 9.73
CA LEU A 125 -1.39 -2.90 8.69
C LEU A 125 0.01 -2.75 9.26
N ILE A 126 0.22 -1.78 10.13
CA ILE A 126 1.50 -1.59 10.81
C ILE A 126 1.84 -2.83 11.65
N GLN A 127 0.89 -3.33 12.42
CA GLN A 127 1.08 -4.52 13.24
C GLN A 127 1.41 -5.73 12.37
N SER A 128 0.73 -5.88 11.24
CA SER A 128 1.00 -6.96 10.31
C SER A 128 2.42 -6.87 9.74
N ALA A 129 2.86 -5.68 9.38
CA ALA A 129 4.21 -5.47 8.87
C ALA A 129 5.28 -5.83 9.89
N LEU A 130 4.98 -5.66 11.18
CA LEU A 130 5.91 -5.94 12.26
C LEU A 130 5.86 -7.38 12.76
N SER A 131 4.88 -8.15 12.31
CA SER A 131 4.60 -9.48 12.86
C SER A 131 5.62 -10.54 12.47
N GLY A 132 6.38 -10.31 11.41
CA GLY A 132 7.23 -11.33 10.84
C GLY A 132 6.49 -12.40 10.05
N LYS A 133 5.18 -12.24 9.88
CA LYS A 133 4.33 -13.16 9.13
C LYS A 133 3.95 -12.50 7.81
N GLN A 134 4.38 -13.09 6.71
CA GLN A 134 4.11 -12.51 5.39
C GLN A 134 4.18 -13.58 4.33
N MET A 135 3.55 -13.29 3.19
CA MET A 135 3.75 -14.09 1.98
C MET A 135 4.90 -13.47 1.22
N SER A 136 5.93 -14.28 1.00
CA SER A 136 7.14 -13.84 0.31
C SER A 136 7.04 -14.06 -1.18
N HIS A 137 7.77 -13.27 -1.94
CA HIS A 137 7.91 -13.49 -3.36
C HIS A 137 8.63 -14.82 -3.58
N ILE A 138 8.02 -15.71 -4.34
CA ILE A 138 8.59 -17.03 -4.62
C ILE A 138 9.41 -16.95 -5.89
N ASP A 139 10.64 -17.44 -5.85
CA ASP A 139 11.52 -17.47 -7.02
C ASP A 139 11.06 -18.57 -7.96
N TYR A 140 10.18 -18.19 -8.85
CA TYR A 140 9.49 -19.10 -9.74
C TYR A 140 9.07 -18.32 -10.98
N LYS A 141 9.32 -18.86 -12.14
CA LYS A 141 8.95 -18.19 -13.39
C LYS A 141 7.73 -18.86 -13.98
N GLY A 142 6.62 -18.13 -13.89
CA GLY A 142 5.40 -18.52 -14.54
C GLY A 142 5.05 -17.56 -15.66
N THR A 143 4.46 -18.07 -16.72
CA THR A 143 4.03 -17.23 -17.83
C THR A 143 2.66 -17.63 -18.30
N THR A 144 1.96 -16.66 -18.85
CA THR A 144 0.69 -16.86 -19.53
C THR A 144 0.77 -16.18 -20.89
N ARG A 145 -0.31 -16.24 -21.66
CA ARG A 145 -0.36 -15.50 -22.93
C ARG A 145 -0.28 -13.97 -22.72
N TYR A 146 -0.41 -13.51 -21.48
CA TYR A 146 -0.30 -12.09 -21.16
C TYR A 146 1.07 -11.69 -20.61
N GLY A 147 2.01 -12.64 -20.57
CA GLY A 147 3.36 -12.38 -20.11
C GLY A 147 3.68 -13.08 -18.80
N GLU A 148 4.75 -12.67 -18.18
CA GLU A 148 5.18 -13.24 -16.90
C GLU A 148 4.30 -12.73 -15.76
N TYR A 149 4.18 -13.54 -14.71
CA TYR A 149 3.50 -13.13 -13.49
C TYR A 149 4.37 -13.47 -12.28
N SER A 150 4.09 -12.82 -11.15
CA SER A 150 4.76 -13.11 -9.89
C SER A 150 3.79 -13.84 -8.96
N PHE A 151 4.37 -14.61 -8.05
CA PHE A 151 3.61 -15.35 -7.06
C PHE A 151 4.18 -15.11 -5.68
N TYR A 152 3.31 -14.83 -4.72
CA TYR A 152 3.66 -14.66 -3.32
C TYR A 152 2.97 -15.74 -2.50
N GLY A 153 3.70 -16.41 -1.64
CA GLY A 153 3.15 -17.51 -0.87
C GLY A 153 4.10 -17.99 0.22
N PHE A 154 3.85 -19.21 0.65
CA PHE A 154 4.58 -19.87 1.73
C PHE A 154 5.21 -21.15 1.21
N VAL A 155 6.34 -21.01 0.59
CA VAL A 155 7.05 -22.18 0.03
C VAL A 155 8.46 -22.26 0.57
#